data_a46c4faafbcbe589be599eb15543f2f5
#
_entry.id   a46c4faafbcbe589be599eb15543f2f5
#
_cell.length_a   1.000
_cell.length_b   1.000
_cell.length_c   1.000
_cell.angle_alpha   90.00
_cell.angle_beta   90.00
_cell.angle_gamma   90.00
#
_symmetry.space_group_name_H-M   'P 1'
#
loop_
_entity.id
_entity.type
_entity.pdbx_description
1 polymer ?
#
loop_
_entity_poly.entity_id
_entity_poly.type
_entity_poly.pdbx_seq_one_letter_code
_entity_poly.pdbx_strand_id
1 'polypeptide(L)'
;MEKLEKVIVENGITYVLGEDDIYYPDLQLPEGTNYNIGKFGHMRCEYLKEFKHGYYMELLFDGRLNEYLHEVDEECHKMLDQLVEQMKEKQGVTEQLKAENQMLRVGKMNNIIACAEEIVVREVVYV
;
A
#
# COMPACT_ATOMS: atom_id res chain seq x y z
N MET A 1 7.74 -6.91 34.94
CA MET A 1 7.36 -7.14 33.53
C MET A 1 8.59 -7.01 32.66
N GLU A 2 9.02 -8.09 32.07
CA GLU A 2 10.18 -8.03 31.19
C GLU A 2 9.82 -7.37 29.88
N LYS A 3 10.63 -6.39 29.47
CA LYS A 3 10.51 -5.79 28.16
C LYS A 3 11.12 -6.73 27.13
N LEU A 4 10.38 -7.03 26.08
CA LEU A 4 10.91 -7.75 24.94
C LEU A 4 11.98 -6.90 24.25
N GLU A 5 13.09 -7.50 23.91
CA GLU A 5 14.12 -6.81 23.15
C GLU A 5 13.64 -6.53 21.74
N LYS A 6 13.95 -5.33 21.24
CA LYS A 6 13.53 -4.92 19.89
C LYS A 6 14.23 -5.71 18.78
N VAL A 7 15.43 -6.16 19.03
CA VAL A 7 16.25 -6.91 18.07
C VAL A 7 16.88 -8.08 18.78
N ILE A 8 16.71 -9.25 18.21
CA ILE A 8 17.37 -10.48 18.70
C ILE A 8 18.08 -11.17 17.53
N VAL A 9 19.12 -11.91 17.83
CA VAL A 9 19.85 -12.73 16.86
C VAL A 9 19.78 -14.17 17.30
N GLU A 10 19.26 -15.02 16.43
CA GLU A 10 19.14 -16.46 16.70
C GLU A 10 19.51 -17.22 15.43
N ASN A 11 20.36 -18.22 15.56
CA ASN A 11 20.84 -19.04 14.44
C ASN A 11 21.43 -18.25 13.27
N GLY A 12 22.08 -17.11 13.57
CA GLY A 12 22.66 -16.24 12.56
C GLY A 12 21.67 -15.34 11.83
N ILE A 13 20.40 -15.34 12.21
CA ILE A 13 19.36 -14.51 11.64
C ILE A 13 18.96 -13.44 12.65
N THR A 14 18.94 -12.19 12.21
CA THR A 14 18.47 -11.06 13.01
C THR A 14 16.94 -10.97 12.91
N TYR A 15 16.28 -10.90 14.05
CA TYR A 15 14.83 -10.72 14.13
C TYR A 15 14.51 -9.37 14.75
N VAL A 16 13.50 -8.71 14.22
CA VAL A 16 13.01 -7.42 14.71
C VAL A 16 11.61 -7.61 15.30
N LEU A 17 11.40 -7.04 16.48
CA LEU A 17 10.11 -7.10 17.15
C LEU A 17 9.09 -6.21 16.45
N GLY A 18 7.99 -6.79 15.99
CA GLY A 18 6.88 -6.06 15.40
C GLY A 18 5.94 -5.45 16.43
N GLU A 19 5.01 -4.65 15.99
CA GLU A 19 4.00 -4.00 16.85
C GLU A 19 3.06 -5.01 17.52
N ASP A 20 2.93 -6.19 16.94
CA ASP A 20 2.11 -7.29 17.44
C ASP A 20 2.83 -8.21 18.40
N ASP A 21 4.01 -7.79 18.93
CA ASP A 21 4.87 -8.55 19.82
C ASP A 21 5.39 -9.87 19.19
N ILE A 22 5.42 -9.95 17.87
CA ILE A 22 5.96 -11.08 17.14
C ILE A 22 7.28 -10.68 16.49
N TYR A 23 8.28 -11.55 16.58
CA TYR A 23 9.57 -11.32 15.94
C TYR A 23 9.52 -11.73 14.47
N TYR A 24 10.00 -10.84 13.62
CA TYR A 24 10.11 -11.05 12.17
C TYR A 24 11.57 -11.03 11.74
N PRO A 25 11.98 -11.91 10.81
CA PRO A 25 13.34 -11.86 10.31
C PRO A 25 13.65 -10.53 9.63
N ASP A 26 14.78 -9.93 9.99
CA ASP A 26 15.26 -8.70 9.36
C ASP A 26 16.04 -9.07 8.10
N LEU A 27 15.31 -9.26 7.01
CA LEU A 27 15.88 -9.60 5.72
C LEU A 27 16.25 -8.32 4.99
N GLN A 28 17.54 -8.16 4.72
CA GLN A 28 18.02 -7.02 3.95
C GLN A 28 17.90 -7.31 2.46
N LEU A 29 17.45 -6.30 1.71
CA LEU A 29 17.41 -6.38 0.27
C LEU A 29 18.82 -6.28 -0.30
N PRO A 30 19.11 -6.98 -1.41
CA PRO A 30 20.38 -6.78 -2.11
C PRO A 30 20.55 -5.32 -2.52
N GLU A 31 21.80 -4.86 -2.57
CA GLU A 31 22.09 -3.49 -3.03
C GLU A 31 21.47 -3.25 -4.41
N GLY A 32 20.84 -2.10 -4.59
CA GLY A 32 20.20 -1.71 -5.83
C GLY A 32 18.72 -2.06 -5.94
N THR A 33 18.15 -2.78 -4.97
CA THR A 33 16.72 -3.11 -4.95
C THR A 33 15.98 -2.23 -3.96
N ASN A 34 15.87 -0.95 -4.28
CA ASN A 34 15.11 0.00 -3.48
C ASN A 34 13.75 0.19 -4.15
N TYR A 35 12.73 -0.44 -3.58
CA TYR A 35 11.37 -0.31 -4.08
C TYR A 35 10.61 0.73 -3.26
N ASN A 36 10.06 1.72 -3.95
CA ASN A 36 9.16 2.68 -3.32
C ASN A 36 7.81 2.03 -3.10
N ILE A 37 7.39 1.98 -1.85
CA ILE A 37 6.10 1.42 -1.47
C ILE A 37 5.25 2.57 -0.93
N GLY A 38 4.17 2.88 -1.64
CA GLY A 38 3.26 3.94 -1.26
C GLY A 38 2.14 3.47 -0.34
N LYS A 39 1.11 4.30 -0.25
CA LYS A 39 -0.05 4.08 0.62
C LYS A 39 -0.70 2.70 0.42
N PHE A 40 -0.97 2.33 -0.83
CA PHE A 40 -1.66 1.08 -1.14
C PHE A 40 -0.80 -0.14 -0.85
N GLY A 41 0.50 -0.06 -1.13
CA GLY A 41 1.43 -1.12 -0.79
C GLY A 41 1.51 -1.36 0.71
N HIS A 42 1.55 -0.30 1.51
CA HIS A 42 1.52 -0.40 2.97
C HIS A 42 0.21 -0.99 3.48
N MET A 43 -0.92 -0.60 2.91
CA MET A 43 -2.23 -1.17 3.26
C MET A 43 -2.29 -2.67 2.96
N ARG A 44 -1.78 -3.08 1.81
CA ARG A 44 -1.69 -4.50 1.45
C ARG A 44 -0.80 -5.28 2.41
N CYS A 45 0.33 -4.70 2.80
CA CYS A 45 1.24 -5.29 3.77
C CYS A 45 0.54 -5.58 5.10
N GLU A 46 -0.17 -4.59 5.64
CA GLU A 46 -0.93 -4.73 6.88
C GLU A 46 -2.02 -5.79 6.75
N TYR A 47 -2.71 -5.82 5.62
CA TYR A 47 -3.74 -6.81 5.35
C TYR A 47 -3.17 -8.23 5.32
N LEU A 48 -2.03 -8.44 4.65
CA LEU A 48 -1.36 -9.74 4.61
C LEU A 48 -0.93 -10.18 6.00
N LYS A 49 -0.38 -9.29 6.81
CA LYS A 49 0.04 -9.59 8.18
C LYS A 49 -1.14 -10.07 9.04
N GLU A 50 -2.29 -9.44 8.88
CA GLU A 50 -3.46 -9.70 9.73
C GLU A 50 -4.28 -10.89 9.25
N PHE A 51 -4.54 -10.98 7.96
CA PHE A 51 -5.49 -11.95 7.39
C PHE A 51 -4.84 -13.07 6.57
N LYS A 52 -3.63 -12.85 6.06
CA LYS A 52 -2.91 -13.83 5.25
C LYS A 52 -1.46 -13.97 5.71
N HIS A 53 -1.32 -14.19 7.00
CA HIS A 53 0.00 -14.21 7.65
C HIS A 53 0.95 -15.24 7.03
N GLY A 54 0.46 -16.42 6.66
CA GLY A 54 1.27 -17.45 6.01
C GLY A 54 1.88 -16.98 4.69
N TYR A 55 1.08 -16.31 3.88
CA TYR A 55 1.54 -15.75 2.61
C TYR A 55 2.54 -14.62 2.82
N TYR A 56 2.28 -13.76 3.83
CA TYR A 56 3.20 -12.70 4.21
C TYR A 56 4.57 -13.26 4.59
N MET A 57 4.60 -14.29 5.42
CA MET A 57 5.84 -14.93 5.85
C MET A 57 6.58 -15.60 4.68
N GLU A 58 5.85 -16.23 3.78
CA GLU A 58 6.43 -16.83 2.58
C GLU A 58 7.15 -15.78 1.72
N LEU A 59 6.50 -14.66 1.45
CA LEU A 59 7.11 -13.56 0.69
C LEU A 59 8.32 -12.98 1.41
N LEU A 60 8.23 -12.84 2.72
CA LEU A 60 9.31 -12.30 3.54
C LEU A 60 10.54 -13.21 3.51
N PHE A 61 10.36 -14.51 3.68
CA PHE A 61 11.47 -15.47 3.63
C PHE A 61 12.08 -15.59 2.24
N ASP A 62 11.29 -15.46 1.20
CA ASP A 62 11.78 -15.49 -0.19
C ASP A 62 12.49 -14.19 -0.60
N GLY A 63 12.41 -13.16 0.26
CA GLY A 63 12.98 -11.84 -0.05
C GLY A 63 12.23 -11.09 -1.13
N ARG A 64 10.98 -11.45 -1.41
CA ARG A 64 10.16 -10.89 -2.48
C ARG A 64 9.08 -9.94 -2.00
N LEU A 65 8.98 -9.72 -0.68
CA LEU A 65 7.91 -8.93 -0.11
C LEU A 65 7.88 -7.50 -0.65
N ASN A 66 9.03 -6.83 -0.67
CA ASN A 66 9.10 -5.44 -1.14
C ASN A 66 8.79 -5.31 -2.62
N GLU A 67 9.30 -6.21 -3.43
CA GLU A 67 8.98 -6.27 -4.86
C GLU A 67 7.48 -6.46 -5.08
N TYR A 68 6.90 -7.41 -4.37
CA TYR A 68 5.46 -7.69 -4.44
C TYR A 68 4.63 -6.47 -4.05
N LEU A 69 4.96 -5.83 -2.92
CA LEU A 69 4.24 -4.64 -2.44
C LEU A 69 4.38 -3.46 -3.39
N HIS A 70 5.56 -3.30 -3.99
CA HIS A 70 5.78 -2.27 -5.01
C HIS A 70 4.89 -2.52 -6.23
N GLU A 71 4.80 -3.75 -6.71
CA GLU A 71 3.94 -4.11 -7.84
C GLU A 71 2.47 -3.86 -7.53
N VAL A 72 2.02 -4.21 -6.33
CA VAL A 72 0.65 -3.95 -5.88
C VAL A 72 0.39 -2.45 -5.84
N ASP A 73 1.31 -1.68 -5.29
CA ASP A 73 1.18 -0.21 -5.22
C ASP A 73 1.09 0.42 -6.60
N GLU A 74 1.95 0.00 -7.53
CA GLU A 74 1.93 0.46 -8.92
C GLU A 74 0.60 0.13 -9.61
N GLU A 75 0.12 -1.08 -9.44
CA GLU A 75 -1.17 -1.52 -9.97
C GLU A 75 -2.32 -0.69 -9.43
N CYS A 76 -2.30 -0.42 -8.11
CA CYS A 76 -3.31 0.41 -7.46
C CYS A 76 -3.31 1.84 -7.99
N HIS A 77 -2.14 2.45 -8.15
CA HIS A 77 -2.02 3.81 -8.71
C HIS A 77 -2.52 3.87 -10.14
N LYS A 78 -2.19 2.88 -10.95
CA LYS A 78 -2.65 2.81 -12.34
C LYS A 78 -4.17 2.69 -12.43
N MET A 79 -4.75 1.82 -11.62
CA MET A 79 -6.20 1.66 -11.54
C MET A 79 -6.87 2.95 -11.04
N LEU A 80 -6.29 3.58 -10.02
CA LEU A 80 -6.79 4.84 -9.46
C LEU A 80 -6.84 5.93 -10.54
N ASP A 81 -5.75 6.10 -11.28
CA ASP A 81 -5.69 7.10 -12.35
C ASP A 81 -6.76 6.87 -13.41
N GLN A 82 -6.95 5.62 -13.83
CA GLN A 82 -7.97 5.26 -14.79
C GLN A 82 -9.38 5.56 -14.28
N LEU A 83 -9.67 5.19 -13.03
CA LEU A 83 -10.98 5.45 -12.42
C LEU A 83 -11.24 6.94 -12.26
N VAL A 84 -10.25 7.70 -11.84
CA VAL A 84 -10.37 9.16 -11.68
C VAL A 84 -10.69 9.79 -13.03
N GLU A 85 -9.98 9.44 -14.09
CA GLU A 85 -10.25 9.98 -15.44
C GLU A 85 -11.65 9.64 -15.94
N GLN A 86 -12.09 8.40 -15.75
CA GLN A 86 -13.44 7.98 -16.13
C GLN A 86 -14.52 8.74 -15.37
N MET A 87 -14.35 8.92 -14.07
CA MET A 87 -15.30 9.64 -13.22
C MET A 87 -15.33 11.13 -13.55
N LYS A 88 -14.17 11.73 -13.87
CA LYS A 88 -14.09 13.11 -14.30
C LYS A 88 -14.93 13.35 -15.55
N GLU A 89 -14.81 12.47 -16.53
CA GLU A 89 -15.60 12.54 -17.76
C GLU A 89 -17.09 12.43 -17.50
N LYS A 90 -17.49 11.45 -16.66
CA LYS A 90 -18.90 11.24 -16.32
C LYS A 90 -19.51 12.41 -15.57
N GLN A 91 -18.76 13.05 -14.70
CA GLN A 91 -19.26 14.15 -13.86
C GLN A 91 -19.00 15.53 -14.46
N GLY A 92 -18.39 15.60 -15.65
CA GLY A 92 -18.13 16.85 -16.33
C GLY A 92 -17.12 17.75 -15.62
N VAL A 93 -16.16 17.15 -14.92
CA VAL A 93 -15.09 17.92 -14.25
C VAL A 93 -14.03 18.24 -15.30
N THR A 94 -14.08 19.46 -15.83
CA THR A 94 -13.22 19.91 -16.92
C THR A 94 -12.44 21.16 -16.53
N GLU A 95 -11.50 21.56 -17.38
CA GLU A 95 -10.77 22.82 -17.21
C GLU A 95 -11.71 24.03 -17.25
N GLN A 96 -12.81 23.94 -18.01
CA GLN A 96 -13.83 24.98 -18.05
C GLN A 96 -14.50 25.14 -16.69
N LEU A 97 -14.81 24.05 -16.00
CA LEU A 97 -15.39 24.10 -14.66
C LEU A 97 -14.41 24.74 -13.66
N LYS A 98 -13.11 24.47 -13.81
CA LYS A 98 -12.05 25.08 -13.00
C LYS A 98 -12.07 26.61 -13.16
N ALA A 99 -12.25 27.12 -14.39
CA ALA A 99 -12.30 28.55 -14.65
C ALA A 99 -13.59 29.19 -14.13
N GLU A 100 -14.72 28.49 -14.20
CA GLU A 100 -16.02 29.02 -13.81
C GLU A 100 -16.29 28.91 -12.32
N ASN A 101 -15.93 27.78 -11.69
CA ASN A 101 -16.18 27.53 -10.26
C ASN A 101 -15.15 26.56 -9.69
N GLN A 102 -14.04 27.13 -9.22
CA GLN A 102 -12.93 26.35 -8.67
C GLN A 102 -13.32 25.56 -7.43
N MET A 103 -14.13 26.11 -6.53
CA MET A 103 -14.55 25.44 -5.31
C MET A 103 -15.39 24.20 -5.60
N LEU A 104 -16.30 24.30 -6.57
CA LEU A 104 -17.11 23.15 -7.00
C LEU A 104 -16.24 22.06 -7.62
N ARG A 105 -15.25 22.46 -8.42
CA ARG A 105 -14.31 21.52 -9.02
C ARG A 105 -13.51 20.77 -7.94
N VAL A 106 -12.99 21.48 -6.95
CA VAL A 106 -12.24 20.88 -5.85
C VAL A 106 -13.10 19.88 -5.08
N GLY A 107 -14.33 20.24 -4.75
CA GLY A 107 -15.26 19.36 -4.06
C GLY A 107 -15.56 18.10 -4.87
N LYS A 108 -15.83 18.25 -6.17
CA LYS A 108 -16.07 17.10 -7.04
C LYS A 108 -14.84 16.22 -7.18
N MET A 109 -13.65 16.81 -7.33
CA MET A 109 -12.40 16.04 -7.40
C MET A 109 -12.13 15.25 -6.12
N ASN A 110 -12.36 15.86 -4.96
CA ASN A 110 -12.17 15.17 -3.68
C ASN A 110 -13.10 13.96 -3.56
N ASN A 111 -14.37 14.10 -3.96
CA ASN A 111 -15.32 13.01 -3.96
C ASN A 111 -14.94 11.90 -4.95
N ILE A 112 -14.48 12.28 -6.14
CA ILE A 112 -14.03 11.33 -7.17
C ILE A 112 -12.84 10.53 -6.66
N ILE A 113 -11.84 11.19 -6.10
CA ILE A 113 -10.64 10.53 -5.57
C ILE A 113 -11.02 9.58 -4.43
N ALA A 114 -11.87 10.01 -3.50
CA ALA A 114 -12.32 9.19 -2.38
C ALA A 114 -13.05 7.93 -2.88
N CYS A 115 -13.95 8.07 -3.84
CA CYS A 115 -14.67 6.94 -4.44
C CYS A 115 -13.74 5.99 -5.17
N ALA A 116 -12.81 6.54 -5.95
CA ALA A 116 -11.84 5.74 -6.71
C ALA A 116 -10.90 4.98 -5.77
N GLU A 117 -10.41 5.62 -4.71
CA GLU A 117 -9.58 4.96 -3.69
C GLU A 117 -10.32 3.83 -3.01
N GLU A 118 -11.58 4.02 -2.66
CA GLU A 118 -12.41 2.98 -2.05
C GLU A 118 -12.54 1.76 -2.95
N ILE A 119 -12.76 1.98 -4.25
CA ILE A 119 -12.85 0.91 -5.24
C ILE A 119 -11.51 0.16 -5.33
N VAL A 120 -10.40 0.88 -5.44
CA VAL A 120 -9.06 0.29 -5.56
C VAL A 120 -8.74 -0.56 -4.32
N VAL A 121 -9.02 -0.04 -3.14
CA VAL A 121 -8.78 -0.74 -1.87
C VAL A 121 -9.57 -2.05 -1.83
N ARG A 122 -10.83 -2.00 -2.20
CA ARG A 122 -11.70 -3.18 -2.19
C ARG A 122 -11.30 -4.22 -3.24
N GLU A 123 -10.91 -3.77 -4.43
CA GLU A 123 -10.64 -4.68 -5.56
C GLU A 123 -9.22 -5.25 -5.56
N VAL A 124 -8.25 -4.55 -5.01
CA VAL A 124 -6.84 -4.94 -5.09
C VAL A 124 -6.21 -5.17 -3.72
N VAL A 125 -6.43 -4.26 -2.76
CA VAL A 125 -5.74 -4.30 -1.47
C VAL A 125 -6.30 -5.39 -0.56
N TYR A 126 -7.61 -5.53 -0.48
CA TYR A 126 -8.30 -6.45 0.44
C TYR A 126 -8.88 -7.68 -0.26
N VAL A 127 -8.11 -8.25 -1.15
CA VAL A 127 -8.53 -9.45 -1.90
C VAL A 127 -7.93 -10.72 -1.32
#